data_c83cd27b517add73364e0670d2540991
#
_entry.id   c83cd27b517add73364e0670d2540991
#
_cell.length_a   1.000
_cell.length_b   1.000
_cell.length_c   1.000
_cell.angle_alpha   90.00
_cell.angle_beta   90.00
_cell.angle_gamma   90.00
#
_symmetry.space_group_name_H-M   'P 1'
#
loop_
_entity.id
_entity.type
_entity.pdbx_description
1 polymer ?
#
loop_
_entity_poly.entity_id
_entity_poly.type
_entity_poly.pdbx_seq_one_letter_code
_entity_poly.pdbx_strand_id
1 'polypeptide(L)'
;MHAANGYLLEQFLNPLANRRTDAYGGSAENRNRFVLAVAQAVTAAIDAQRVGLRVSPFGVFNDMGAFDGMQAQYLELARALGALGVAYLHLVDHSSMGAPAVPAEFKAQLRAAFGRSFIGSGGFDGASAEAALSEGRADLIAFGRAWLANPDLELRLQRQLPLNAPDPSTFYTPGAPGYTDYPRAA
;
A
#
# COMPACT_ATOMS: atom_id res chain seq x y z
N MET A 1 -1.45 9.52 -2.38
CA MET A 1 -2.84 9.19 -2.81
C MET A 1 -3.21 7.81 -2.28
N HIS A 2 -4.49 7.57 -1.95
CA HIS A 2 -4.94 6.31 -1.37
C HIS A 2 -5.88 5.57 -2.33
N ALA A 3 -5.36 4.54 -2.99
CA ALA A 3 -6.10 3.65 -3.89
C ALA A 3 -6.07 2.22 -3.38
N ALA A 4 -6.38 2.06 -2.08
CA ALA A 4 -6.29 0.80 -1.34
C ALA A 4 -7.44 0.66 -0.34
N ASN A 5 -7.56 -0.52 0.28
CA ASN A 5 -8.46 -0.84 1.40
C ASN A 5 -9.96 -0.62 1.09
N GLY A 6 -10.37 -0.71 -0.18
CA GLY A 6 -11.75 -0.54 -0.62
C GLY A 6 -12.28 0.89 -0.55
N TYR A 7 -11.39 1.90 -0.48
CA TYR A 7 -11.81 3.30 -0.55
C TYR A 7 -11.96 3.79 -2.00
N LEU A 8 -12.42 5.01 -2.17
CA LEU A 8 -12.94 5.56 -3.43
C LEU A 8 -12.13 5.17 -4.67
N LEU A 9 -10.82 5.36 -4.67
CA LEU A 9 -9.99 5.08 -5.85
C LEU A 9 -9.94 3.58 -6.16
N GLU A 10 -9.82 2.72 -5.14
CA GLU A 10 -9.84 1.27 -5.36
C GLU A 10 -11.22 0.76 -5.79
N GLN A 11 -12.30 1.40 -5.33
CA GLN A 11 -13.66 1.06 -5.79
C GLN A 11 -13.81 1.23 -7.29
N PHE A 12 -13.12 2.19 -7.92
CA PHE A 12 -13.10 2.31 -9.37
C PHE A 12 -12.29 1.20 -10.05
N LEU A 13 -11.21 0.72 -9.42
CA LEU A 13 -10.36 -0.36 -9.96
C LEU A 13 -11.05 -1.71 -9.93
N ASN A 14 -11.86 -1.99 -8.91
CA ASN A 14 -12.39 -3.32 -8.64
C ASN A 14 -13.80 -3.51 -9.26
N PRO A 15 -13.98 -4.48 -10.18
CA PRO A 15 -15.27 -4.70 -10.85
C PRO A 15 -16.35 -5.26 -9.89
N LEU A 16 -16.01 -5.73 -8.71
CA LEU A 16 -16.99 -6.13 -7.70
C LEU A 16 -17.75 -4.91 -7.17
N ALA A 17 -17.09 -3.77 -7.05
CA ALA A 17 -17.69 -2.49 -6.66
C ALA A 17 -18.08 -1.63 -7.87
N ASN A 18 -17.20 -1.55 -8.88
CA ASN A 18 -17.43 -0.70 -10.06
C ASN A 18 -18.37 -1.39 -11.07
N ARG A 19 -19.65 -1.07 -11.00
CA ARG A 19 -20.71 -1.56 -11.92
C ARG A 19 -21.04 -0.55 -13.02
N ARG A 20 -20.19 0.46 -13.25
CA ARG A 20 -20.41 1.50 -14.26
C ARG A 20 -20.33 0.94 -15.69
N THR A 21 -21.12 1.53 -16.57
CA THR A 21 -21.18 1.19 -18.01
C THR A 21 -20.65 2.30 -18.91
N ASP A 22 -20.15 3.38 -18.31
CA ASP A 22 -19.51 4.51 -19.00
C ASP A 22 -17.99 4.35 -19.13
N ALA A 23 -17.30 5.41 -19.51
CA ALA A 23 -15.84 5.43 -19.70
C ALA A 23 -15.00 5.15 -18.43
N TYR A 24 -15.63 4.99 -17.28
CA TYR A 24 -14.96 4.69 -15.98
C TYR A 24 -15.26 3.27 -15.48
N GLY A 25 -15.93 2.42 -16.26
CA GLY A 25 -16.28 1.05 -15.89
C GLY A 25 -16.09 0.06 -17.02
N GLY A 26 -16.34 -1.22 -16.73
CA GLY A 26 -16.19 -2.32 -17.68
C GLY A 26 -14.74 -2.79 -17.86
N SER A 27 -14.02 -2.32 -18.87
CA SER A 27 -12.64 -2.77 -19.15
C SER A 27 -11.63 -2.32 -18.09
N ALA A 28 -10.49 -3.02 -18.01
CA ALA A 28 -9.37 -2.65 -17.14
C ALA A 28 -8.88 -1.21 -17.38
N GLU A 29 -8.77 -0.81 -18.66
CA GLU A 29 -8.42 0.55 -19.05
C GLU A 29 -9.39 1.58 -18.46
N ASN A 30 -10.70 1.35 -18.62
CA ASN A 30 -11.72 2.25 -18.09
C ASN A 30 -11.69 2.32 -16.56
N ARG A 31 -11.50 1.19 -15.88
CA ARG A 31 -11.40 1.15 -14.41
C ARG A 31 -10.15 1.88 -13.90
N ASN A 32 -9.04 1.84 -14.64
CA ASN A 32 -7.83 2.59 -14.30
C ASN A 32 -7.96 4.10 -14.55
N ARG A 33 -8.86 4.52 -15.45
CA ARG A 33 -8.99 5.89 -15.92
C ARG A 33 -9.18 6.92 -14.80
N PHE A 34 -10.04 6.62 -13.83
CA PHE A 34 -10.28 7.57 -12.73
C PHE A 34 -9.06 7.78 -11.85
N VAL A 35 -8.39 6.69 -11.47
CA VAL A 35 -7.16 6.77 -10.66
C VAL A 35 -6.07 7.55 -11.38
N LEU A 36 -5.90 7.31 -12.70
CA LEU A 36 -4.92 8.03 -13.51
C LEU A 36 -5.30 9.50 -13.69
N ALA A 37 -6.56 9.84 -13.89
CA ALA A 37 -7.02 11.22 -13.98
C ALA A 37 -6.74 12.00 -12.67
N VAL A 38 -7.02 11.38 -11.52
CA VAL A 38 -6.70 11.97 -10.21
C VAL A 38 -5.18 12.12 -10.04
N ALA A 39 -4.40 11.09 -10.42
CA ALA A 39 -2.94 11.17 -10.34
C ALA A 39 -2.37 12.30 -11.21
N GLN A 40 -2.86 12.45 -12.43
CA GLN A 40 -2.48 13.53 -13.34
C GLN A 40 -2.81 14.91 -12.76
N ALA A 41 -4.01 15.09 -12.22
CA ALA A 41 -4.41 16.35 -11.60
C ALA A 41 -3.54 16.72 -10.39
N VAL A 42 -3.27 15.75 -9.51
CA VAL A 42 -2.46 15.97 -8.30
C VAL A 42 -1.00 16.24 -8.66
N THR A 43 -0.41 15.46 -9.58
CA THR A 43 0.98 15.67 -10.01
C THR A 43 1.18 17.03 -10.72
N ALA A 44 0.19 17.48 -11.50
CA ALA A 44 0.22 18.80 -12.12
C ALA A 44 0.13 19.93 -11.08
N ALA A 45 -0.55 19.70 -9.95
CA ALA A 45 -0.74 20.74 -8.93
C ALA A 45 0.46 20.89 -7.97
N ILE A 46 1.15 19.78 -7.62
CA ILE A 46 2.17 19.79 -6.55
C ILE A 46 3.50 19.16 -6.94
N ASP A 47 3.70 18.79 -8.20
CA ASP A 47 4.84 18.04 -8.73
C ASP A 47 4.77 16.52 -8.46
N ALA A 48 5.07 15.72 -9.49
CA ALA A 48 5.04 14.26 -9.45
C ALA A 48 5.99 13.66 -8.39
N GLN A 49 7.12 14.32 -8.12
CA GLN A 49 8.11 13.92 -7.11
C GLN A 49 7.59 14.02 -5.67
N ARG A 50 6.46 14.67 -5.46
CA ARG A 50 5.79 14.81 -4.16
C ARG A 50 4.56 13.91 -4.01
N VAL A 51 4.27 13.11 -5.03
CA VAL A 51 3.08 12.26 -5.08
C VAL A 51 3.47 10.80 -5.01
N GLY A 52 2.90 10.07 -4.07
CA GLY A 52 2.94 8.62 -4.02
C GLY A 52 1.53 8.03 -4.09
N LEU A 53 1.42 6.78 -4.52
CA LEU A 53 0.15 6.08 -4.56
C LEU A 53 0.24 4.76 -3.81
N ARG A 54 -0.79 4.47 -2.98
CA ARG A 54 -0.93 3.22 -2.25
C ARG A 54 -1.98 2.34 -2.89
N VAL A 55 -1.67 1.04 -3.08
CA VAL A 55 -2.54 0.01 -3.65
C VAL A 55 -2.59 -1.22 -2.74
N SER A 56 -3.71 -1.97 -2.79
CA SER A 56 -3.90 -3.21 -2.03
C SER A 56 -4.52 -4.33 -2.88
N PRO A 57 -3.87 -4.77 -3.98
CA PRO A 57 -4.35 -5.93 -4.72
C PRO A 57 -4.46 -7.13 -3.76
N PHE A 58 -5.46 -7.99 -3.97
CA PHE A 58 -5.83 -9.11 -3.08
C PHE A 58 -6.39 -8.71 -1.71
N GLY A 59 -6.57 -7.41 -1.44
CA GLY A 59 -7.27 -6.94 -0.24
C GLY A 59 -8.74 -7.35 -0.24
N VAL A 60 -9.28 -7.58 0.97
CA VAL A 60 -10.69 -8.00 1.17
C VAL A 60 -11.51 -7.01 1.99
N PHE A 61 -10.94 -5.85 2.30
CA PHE A 61 -11.62 -4.82 3.08
C PHE A 61 -12.68 -4.09 2.25
N ASN A 62 -13.78 -3.73 2.88
CA ASN A 62 -14.87 -2.94 2.27
C ASN A 62 -15.39 -3.57 0.97
N ASP A 63 -15.71 -4.86 1.01
CA ASP A 63 -16.26 -5.65 -0.09
C ASP A 63 -15.34 -5.78 -1.32
N MET A 64 -14.05 -5.49 -1.16
CA MET A 64 -13.06 -5.77 -2.20
C MET A 64 -12.73 -7.26 -2.23
N GLY A 65 -12.24 -7.73 -3.36
CA GLY A 65 -11.81 -9.12 -3.55
C GLY A 65 -11.05 -9.31 -4.85
N ALA A 66 -10.52 -10.51 -5.02
CA ALA A 66 -9.84 -10.88 -6.25
C ALA A 66 -10.83 -10.98 -7.42
N PHE A 67 -10.37 -10.65 -8.61
CA PHE A 67 -11.15 -10.73 -9.86
C PHE A 67 -10.25 -11.11 -11.03
N ASP A 68 -10.87 -11.61 -12.09
CA ASP A 68 -10.16 -12.02 -13.29
C ASP A 68 -9.44 -10.84 -13.97
N GLY A 69 -8.17 -11.04 -14.32
CA GLY A 69 -7.33 -10.00 -14.93
C GLY A 69 -6.78 -8.96 -13.96
N MET A 70 -6.98 -9.11 -12.64
CA MET A 70 -6.53 -8.15 -11.63
C MET A 70 -5.03 -7.84 -11.75
N GLN A 71 -4.17 -8.85 -11.85
CA GLN A 71 -2.73 -8.63 -11.93
C GLN A 71 -2.36 -7.81 -13.17
N ALA A 72 -2.90 -8.16 -14.33
CA ALA A 72 -2.66 -7.41 -15.57
C ALA A 72 -3.10 -5.94 -15.43
N GLN A 73 -4.27 -5.70 -14.87
CA GLN A 73 -4.78 -4.34 -14.64
C GLN A 73 -3.86 -3.52 -13.74
N TYR A 74 -3.39 -4.08 -12.62
CA TYR A 74 -2.47 -3.37 -11.71
C TYR A 74 -1.08 -3.15 -12.33
N LEU A 75 -0.61 -4.06 -13.20
CA LEU A 75 0.65 -3.85 -13.95
C LEU A 75 0.52 -2.68 -14.94
N GLU A 76 -0.60 -2.56 -15.63
CA GLU A 76 -0.88 -1.42 -16.52
C GLU A 76 -0.96 -0.10 -15.74
N LEU A 77 -1.67 -0.11 -14.61
CA LEU A 77 -1.73 1.04 -13.71
C LEU A 77 -0.33 1.46 -13.22
N ALA A 78 0.49 0.50 -12.80
CA ALA A 78 1.85 0.76 -12.32
C ALA A 78 2.73 1.38 -13.41
N ARG A 79 2.69 0.86 -14.64
CA ARG A 79 3.42 1.45 -15.79
C ARG A 79 3.00 2.89 -16.05
N ALA A 80 1.70 3.15 -16.06
CA ALA A 80 1.18 4.50 -16.31
C ALA A 80 1.58 5.49 -15.21
N LEU A 81 1.55 5.08 -13.93
CA LEU A 81 2.00 5.89 -12.80
C LEU A 81 3.52 6.15 -12.85
N GLY A 82 4.31 5.14 -13.20
CA GLY A 82 5.76 5.27 -13.39
C GLY A 82 6.10 6.26 -14.51
N ALA A 83 5.40 6.17 -15.66
CA ALA A 83 5.53 7.10 -16.78
C ALA A 83 5.12 8.52 -16.41
N LEU A 84 4.11 8.70 -15.55
CA LEU A 84 3.70 9.99 -15.01
C LEU A 84 4.74 10.60 -14.05
N GLY A 85 5.73 9.83 -13.60
CA GLY A 85 6.79 10.29 -12.72
C GLY A 85 6.44 10.29 -11.23
N VAL A 86 5.34 9.62 -10.82
CA VAL A 86 4.95 9.48 -9.40
C VAL A 86 6.13 8.94 -8.58
N ALA A 87 6.40 9.56 -7.43
CA ALA A 87 7.61 9.31 -6.64
C ALA A 87 7.73 7.86 -6.16
N TYR A 88 6.64 7.29 -5.66
CA TYR A 88 6.64 5.91 -5.18
C TYR A 88 5.30 5.20 -5.36
N LEU A 89 5.36 3.88 -5.50
CA LEU A 89 4.23 2.99 -5.38
C LEU A 89 4.33 2.22 -4.05
N HIS A 90 3.31 2.29 -3.21
CA HIS A 90 3.22 1.60 -1.93
C HIS A 90 2.27 0.42 -2.04
N LEU A 91 2.79 -0.79 -1.97
CA LEU A 91 2.01 -2.03 -1.98
C LEU A 91 1.67 -2.47 -0.55
N VAL A 92 0.40 -2.72 -0.30
CA VAL A 92 -0.06 -3.34 0.95
C VAL A 92 -0.39 -4.81 0.71
N ASP A 93 0.24 -5.69 1.48
CA ASP A 93 -0.11 -7.10 1.59
C ASP A 93 -0.82 -7.35 2.92
N HIS A 94 -2.10 -7.70 2.85
CA HIS A 94 -2.92 -7.92 4.04
C HIS A 94 -2.91 -9.38 4.52
N SER A 95 -2.02 -10.24 4.03
CA SER A 95 -1.95 -11.66 4.42
C SER A 95 -1.75 -11.87 5.92
N SER A 96 -1.00 -10.98 6.58
CA SER A 96 -0.86 -10.98 8.06
C SER A 96 -2.16 -10.65 8.81
N MET A 97 -3.21 -10.26 8.10
CA MET A 97 -4.55 -9.96 8.62
C MET A 97 -5.61 -10.93 8.07
N GLY A 98 -5.18 -12.06 7.50
CA GLY A 98 -6.08 -13.12 7.01
C GLY A 98 -6.57 -12.95 5.56
N ALA A 99 -6.15 -11.93 4.83
CA ALA A 99 -6.41 -11.82 3.40
C ALA A 99 -5.51 -12.77 2.58
N PRO A 100 -5.87 -13.08 1.33
CA PRO A 100 -4.97 -13.78 0.43
C PRO A 100 -3.64 -13.04 0.27
N ALA A 101 -2.54 -13.81 0.30
CA ALA A 101 -1.21 -13.23 0.10
C ALA A 101 -1.02 -12.71 -1.32
N VAL A 102 -0.37 -11.56 -1.45
CA VAL A 102 0.08 -11.07 -2.75
C VAL A 102 1.22 -11.96 -3.23
N PRO A 103 1.12 -12.66 -4.40
CA PRO A 103 2.16 -13.55 -4.87
C PRO A 103 3.51 -12.82 -5.03
N ALA A 104 4.61 -13.48 -4.62
CA ALA A 104 5.95 -12.88 -4.67
C ALA A 104 6.35 -12.47 -6.10
N GLU A 105 6.03 -13.31 -7.09
CA GLU A 105 6.25 -13.00 -8.50
C GLU A 105 5.49 -11.74 -8.94
N PHE A 106 4.24 -11.61 -8.53
CA PHE A 106 3.45 -10.42 -8.86
C PHE A 106 3.99 -9.14 -8.19
N LYS A 107 4.49 -9.24 -6.94
CA LYS A 107 5.19 -8.10 -6.28
C LYS A 107 6.40 -7.66 -7.11
N ALA A 108 7.20 -8.62 -7.58
CA ALA A 108 8.38 -8.34 -8.43
C ALA A 108 7.98 -7.71 -9.77
N GLN A 109 6.95 -8.25 -10.43
CA GLN A 109 6.41 -7.71 -11.68
C GLN A 109 5.86 -6.29 -11.49
N LEU A 110 5.14 -6.03 -10.39
CA LEU A 110 4.57 -4.72 -10.08
C LEU A 110 5.67 -3.67 -9.85
N ARG A 111 6.72 -4.04 -9.08
CA ARG A 111 7.91 -3.21 -8.87
C ARG A 111 8.60 -2.88 -10.19
N ALA A 112 8.84 -3.90 -11.03
CA ALA A 112 9.47 -3.72 -12.34
C ALA A 112 8.60 -2.85 -13.29
N ALA A 113 7.29 -3.06 -13.30
CA ALA A 113 6.37 -2.29 -14.12
C ALA A 113 6.31 -0.82 -13.73
N PHE A 114 6.39 -0.51 -12.43
CA PHE A 114 6.43 0.86 -11.94
C PHE A 114 7.77 1.55 -12.21
N GLY A 115 8.89 0.83 -12.07
CA GLY A 115 10.24 1.27 -12.44
C GLY A 115 10.83 2.41 -11.61
N ARG A 116 10.25 2.73 -10.43
CA ARG A 116 10.69 3.77 -9.50
C ARG A 116 10.62 3.24 -8.07
N SER A 117 10.72 4.12 -7.04
CA SER A 117 10.73 3.70 -5.64
C SER A 117 9.50 2.87 -5.27
N PHE A 118 9.72 1.69 -4.72
CA PHE A 118 8.68 0.73 -4.35
C PHE A 118 8.72 0.47 -2.85
N ILE A 119 7.58 0.71 -2.19
CA ILE A 119 7.42 0.53 -0.74
C ILE A 119 6.61 -0.74 -0.49
N GLY A 120 7.20 -1.70 0.23
CA GLY A 120 6.49 -2.88 0.71
C GLY A 120 5.87 -2.65 2.08
N SER A 121 4.69 -3.19 2.34
CA SER A 121 4.11 -3.25 3.67
C SER A 121 3.23 -4.49 3.88
N GLY A 122 3.06 -4.87 5.14
CA GLY A 122 2.23 -6.00 5.54
C GLY A 122 3.03 -7.12 6.21
N GLY A 123 2.91 -7.24 7.53
CA GLY A 123 3.47 -8.33 8.31
C GLY A 123 4.99 -8.38 8.46
N PHE A 124 5.71 -7.32 8.08
CA PHE A 124 7.15 -7.27 8.27
C PHE A 124 7.54 -7.12 9.75
N ASP A 125 8.55 -7.88 10.14
CA ASP A 125 9.40 -7.63 11.30
C ASP A 125 10.76 -7.07 10.85
N GLY A 126 11.70 -6.83 11.77
CA GLY A 126 13.02 -6.28 11.44
C GLY A 126 13.81 -7.17 10.49
N ALA A 127 13.83 -8.49 10.73
CA ALA A 127 14.60 -9.44 9.94
C ALA A 127 14.05 -9.58 8.51
N SER A 128 12.76 -9.75 8.37
CA SER A 128 12.09 -9.88 7.06
C SER A 128 12.11 -8.58 6.26
N ALA A 129 12.09 -7.42 6.94
CA ALA A 129 12.24 -6.12 6.31
C ALA A 129 13.66 -5.95 5.75
N GLU A 130 14.69 -6.25 6.53
CA GLU A 130 16.10 -6.20 6.09
C GLU A 130 16.35 -7.15 4.92
N ALA A 131 15.84 -8.38 4.99
CA ALA A 131 15.92 -9.34 3.89
C ALA A 131 15.22 -8.81 2.62
N ALA A 132 14.07 -8.15 2.74
CA ALA A 132 13.38 -7.58 1.60
C ALA A 132 14.16 -6.45 0.92
N LEU A 133 14.84 -5.62 1.70
CA LEU A 133 15.69 -4.54 1.19
C LEU A 133 16.97 -5.09 0.56
N SER A 134 17.70 -5.98 1.25
CA SER A 134 18.96 -6.54 0.76
C SER A 134 18.80 -7.37 -0.50
N GLU A 135 17.68 -8.09 -0.66
CA GLU A 135 17.33 -8.86 -1.85
C GLU A 135 16.73 -7.99 -2.98
N GLY A 136 16.57 -6.69 -2.77
CA GLY A 136 16.01 -5.77 -3.77
C GLY A 136 14.53 -5.99 -4.05
N ARG A 137 13.79 -6.61 -3.12
CA ARG A 137 12.33 -6.82 -3.25
C ARG A 137 11.51 -5.57 -3.00
N ALA A 138 12.07 -4.62 -2.25
CA ALA A 138 11.52 -3.27 -2.03
C ALA A 138 12.67 -2.28 -1.84
N ASP A 139 12.39 -0.99 -2.02
CA ASP A 139 13.34 0.10 -1.75
C ASP A 139 13.15 0.64 -0.33
N LEU A 140 11.94 0.54 0.20
CA LEU A 140 11.54 0.93 1.56
C LEU A 140 10.50 -0.05 2.11
N ILE A 141 10.45 -0.16 3.44
CA ILE A 141 9.43 -0.93 4.15
C ILE A 141 8.61 0.00 5.03
N ALA A 142 7.28 -0.10 4.94
CA ALA A 142 6.38 0.65 5.79
C ALA A 142 5.84 -0.24 6.92
N PHE A 143 6.03 0.24 8.15
CA PHE A 143 5.46 -0.34 9.36
C PHE A 143 4.25 0.46 9.81
N GLY A 144 3.12 -0.18 10.07
CA GLY A 144 1.91 0.45 10.61
C GLY A 144 1.79 0.24 12.12
N ARG A 145 1.23 -0.90 12.53
CA ARG A 145 0.94 -1.19 13.94
C ARG A 145 2.15 -1.18 14.84
N ALA A 146 3.30 -1.70 14.36
CA ALA A 146 4.53 -1.65 15.12
C ALA A 146 5.01 -0.22 15.35
N TRP A 147 4.87 0.68 14.35
CA TRP A 147 5.24 2.08 14.50
C TRP A 147 4.30 2.81 15.47
N LEU A 148 3.00 2.53 15.42
CA LEU A 148 2.03 3.11 16.36
C LEU A 148 2.38 2.80 17.82
N ALA A 149 2.75 1.54 18.12
CA ALA A 149 3.04 1.09 19.47
C ALA A 149 4.48 1.38 19.95
N ASN A 150 5.36 1.82 19.04
CA ASN A 150 6.77 2.06 19.36
C ASN A 150 7.20 3.40 18.76
N PRO A 151 7.12 4.50 19.52
CA PRO A 151 7.51 5.83 19.02
C PRO A 151 9.01 5.93 18.70
N ASP A 152 9.79 4.94 19.08
CA ASP A 152 11.22 4.75 18.83
C ASP A 152 11.50 3.44 18.07
N LEU A 153 10.59 3.03 17.18
CA LEU A 153 10.67 1.77 16.45
C LEU A 153 12.01 1.59 15.73
N GLU A 154 12.51 2.64 15.09
CA GLU A 154 13.79 2.63 14.38
C GLU A 154 14.94 2.20 15.32
N LEU A 155 15.04 2.82 16.49
CA LEU A 155 16.04 2.46 17.50
C LEU A 155 15.88 1.01 17.98
N ARG A 156 14.64 0.60 18.23
CA ARG A 156 14.35 -0.76 18.68
C ARG A 156 14.74 -1.81 17.63
N LEU A 157 14.43 -1.58 16.37
CA LEU A 157 14.82 -2.46 15.29
C LEU A 157 16.35 -2.52 15.14
N GLN A 158 17.02 -1.36 15.13
CA GLN A 158 18.46 -1.27 15.00
C GLN A 158 19.21 -1.99 16.12
N ARG A 159 18.72 -1.87 17.36
CA ARG A 159 19.34 -2.47 18.56
C ARG A 159 18.73 -3.81 18.95
N GLN A 160 17.79 -4.33 18.18
CA GLN A 160 17.08 -5.58 18.46
C GLN A 160 16.41 -5.58 19.85
N LEU A 161 15.84 -4.43 20.25
CA LEU A 161 15.14 -4.30 21.53
C LEU A 161 13.72 -4.87 21.43
N PRO A 162 13.11 -5.30 22.55
CA PRO A 162 11.73 -5.74 22.59
C PRO A 162 10.76 -4.65 22.10
N LEU A 163 9.77 -5.05 21.30
CA LEU A 163 8.72 -4.15 20.84
C LEU A 163 7.54 -4.13 21.82
N ASN A 164 6.94 -2.96 22.01
CA ASN A 164 5.63 -2.86 22.64
C ASN A 164 4.58 -3.52 21.73
N ALA A 165 3.65 -4.27 22.32
CA ALA A 165 2.51 -4.80 21.62
C ALA A 165 1.49 -3.67 21.35
N PRO A 166 0.97 -3.53 20.13
CA PRO A 166 -0.13 -2.61 19.87
C PRO A 166 -1.42 -3.10 20.55
N ASP A 167 -2.19 -2.17 21.11
CA ASP A 167 -3.52 -2.46 21.65
C ASP A 167 -4.61 -2.17 20.62
N PRO A 168 -5.20 -3.20 19.98
CA PRO A 168 -6.23 -3.01 18.96
C PRO A 168 -7.49 -2.29 19.47
N SER A 169 -7.76 -2.35 20.78
CA SER A 169 -8.94 -1.69 21.36
C SER A 169 -8.85 -0.17 21.32
N THR A 170 -7.63 0.37 21.19
CA THR A 170 -7.37 1.81 21.08
C THR A 170 -7.25 2.32 19.65
N PHE A 171 -7.28 1.43 18.66
CA PHE A 171 -7.26 1.83 17.25
C PHE A 171 -8.53 2.61 16.92
N TYR A 172 -8.36 3.77 16.28
CA TYR A 172 -9.47 4.65 15.88
C TYR A 172 -10.29 5.26 17.02
N THR A 173 -9.83 5.17 18.27
CA THR A 173 -10.44 5.88 19.40
C THR A 173 -9.98 7.35 19.42
N PRO A 174 -10.78 8.28 19.93
CA PRO A 174 -10.35 9.66 20.11
C PRO A 174 -9.41 9.79 21.31
N GLY A 175 -8.52 10.77 21.27
CA GLY A 175 -7.65 11.15 22.41
C GLY A 175 -6.26 10.55 22.37
N ALA A 176 -5.54 10.65 23.48
CA ALA A 176 -4.15 10.25 23.65
C ALA A 176 -3.93 8.73 23.79
N PRO A 177 -4.83 7.97 24.47
CA PRO A 177 -4.61 6.55 24.69
C PRO A 177 -4.41 5.76 23.39
N GLY A 178 -3.33 4.97 23.33
CA GLY A 178 -2.95 4.19 22.15
C GLY A 178 -2.26 4.96 21.02
N TYR A 179 -2.05 6.29 21.21
CA TYR A 179 -1.38 7.13 20.21
C TYR A 179 -0.12 7.81 20.73
N THR A 180 -0.16 8.33 21.96
CA THR A 180 0.93 9.15 22.52
C THR A 180 1.47 8.64 23.86
N ASP A 181 0.95 7.54 24.37
CA ASP A 181 1.23 6.99 25.70
C ASP A 181 2.08 5.70 25.69
N TYR A 182 2.46 5.19 24.52
CA TYR A 182 3.38 4.05 24.43
C TYR A 182 4.79 4.41 24.93
N PRO A 183 5.40 3.57 25.79
CA PRO A 183 6.70 3.85 26.34
C PRO A 183 7.82 3.70 25.31
N ARG A 184 8.81 4.58 25.42
CA ARG A 184 10.10 4.41 24.72
C ARG A 184 10.94 3.35 25.41
N ALA A 185 11.92 2.80 24.70
CA ALA A 185 12.97 1.99 25.31
C ALA A 185 13.83 2.86 26.25
N ALA A 186 14.25 2.27 27.36
CA ALA A 186 15.14 2.91 28.33
C ALA A 186 16.59 3.02 27.79
#